data_9e5b492710bb15ec23d7eb5ff4d200a9
#
_entry.id   9e5b492710bb15ec23d7eb5ff4d200a9
#
_cell.length_a   1.000
_cell.length_b   1.000
_cell.length_c   1.000
_cell.angle_alpha   90.00
_cell.angle_beta   90.00
_cell.angle_gamma   90.00
#
_symmetry.space_group_name_H-M   'P 1'
#
loop_
_entity.id
_entity.type
_entity.pdbx_description
1 polymer ?
#
loop_
_entity_poly.entity_id
_entity_poly.type
_entity_poly.pdbx_seq_one_letter_code
_entity_poly.pdbx_strand_id
1 'polypeptide(L)'
;DGNKLDLYGKVDGLHYFSDNKSEDGDQTYMRLGFKGETQVTDQLTGYGQWEYQIQGNSAENENNSWTRVAFAGLKFQDVGSFDYGRNYGVVYDVTSWTDVLPEFGGDTYGSDNFMQQRGNGFATYRNTDFFGLVDGLNFAVQYQGKNGSVDGEGMTNNGRGALRQNGDGVGGSITYDYEGFGIGAAVSSSKRTDDQNFGLNGYGERYLGNGDRAETYTGGL
;
A
#
# COMPACT_ATOMS: atom_id res chain seq x y z
N ASP A 1 20.11 5.96 23.88
CA ASP A 1 19.38 4.71 23.71
C ASP A 1 19.01 4.52 22.26
N GLY A 2 19.28 3.36 21.71
CA GLY A 2 19.08 3.03 20.32
C GLY A 2 17.63 2.68 19.94
N ASN A 3 16.66 2.97 20.80
CA ASN A 3 15.26 2.64 20.56
C ASN A 3 14.42 3.91 20.46
N LYS A 4 13.52 3.95 19.49
CA LYS A 4 12.59 5.04 19.27
C LYS A 4 11.21 4.48 18.98
N LEU A 5 10.18 5.05 19.60
CA LEU A 5 8.78 4.72 19.34
C LEU A 5 7.99 6.01 19.18
N ASP A 6 7.42 6.22 18.01
CA ASP A 6 6.52 7.33 17.72
C ASP A 6 5.08 6.83 17.64
N LEU A 7 4.22 7.45 18.44
CA LEU A 7 2.76 7.27 18.36
C LEU A 7 2.17 8.43 17.58
N TYR A 8 1.24 8.12 16.69
CA TYR A 8 0.52 9.13 15.92
C TYR A 8 -0.93 8.71 15.70
N GLY A 9 -1.74 9.66 15.32
CA GLY A 9 -3.12 9.38 15.02
C GLY A 9 -3.93 10.65 14.78
N LYS A 10 -5.17 10.45 14.40
CA LYS A 10 -6.15 11.52 14.21
C LYS A 10 -7.56 11.01 14.47
N VAL A 11 -8.44 11.93 14.80
CA VAL A 11 -9.89 11.71 14.83
C VAL A 11 -10.52 12.75 13.92
N ASP A 12 -11.21 12.29 12.89
CA ASP A 12 -11.96 13.15 11.97
C ASP A 12 -13.45 13.02 12.23
N GLY A 13 -14.05 14.05 12.86
CA GLY A 13 -15.48 14.21 12.90
C GLY A 13 -15.93 14.76 11.55
N LEU A 14 -16.57 13.92 10.74
CA LEU A 14 -16.75 14.19 9.31
C LEU A 14 -18.17 13.86 8.89
N HIS A 15 -18.81 14.79 8.18
CA HIS A 15 -20.13 14.58 7.59
C HIS A 15 -20.10 15.02 6.13
N TYR A 16 -20.48 14.13 5.23
CA TYR A 16 -20.61 14.43 3.81
C TYR A 16 -22.06 14.85 3.50
N PHE A 17 -22.18 15.94 2.74
CA PHE A 17 -23.44 16.40 2.17
C PHE A 17 -23.38 16.13 0.66
N SER A 18 -24.00 15.07 0.21
CA SER A 18 -23.91 14.62 -1.16
C SER A 18 -25.26 14.15 -1.71
N ASP A 19 -25.50 14.43 -2.98
CA ASP A 19 -26.64 13.86 -3.70
C ASP A 19 -26.46 12.35 -3.96
N ASN A 20 -25.22 11.87 -3.88
CA ASN A 20 -24.92 10.44 -3.91
C ASN A 20 -25.21 9.83 -2.53
N LYS A 21 -26.31 9.12 -2.43
CA LYS A 21 -26.77 8.51 -1.18
C LYS A 21 -25.78 7.54 -0.53
N SER A 22 -24.86 6.97 -1.31
CA SER A 22 -23.83 6.07 -0.78
C SER A 22 -22.70 6.81 -0.05
N GLU A 23 -22.56 8.10 -0.29
CA GLU A 23 -21.51 8.93 0.27
C GLU A 23 -22.05 10.00 1.24
N ASP A 24 -23.38 10.22 1.23
CA ASP A 24 -24.02 11.20 2.11
C ASP A 24 -24.09 10.69 3.55
N GLY A 25 -23.86 11.59 4.49
CA GLY A 25 -24.00 11.31 5.90
C GLY A 25 -22.70 11.30 6.70
N ASP A 26 -22.76 10.67 7.87
CA ASP A 26 -21.66 10.60 8.81
C ASP A 26 -20.54 9.67 8.30
N GLN A 27 -19.37 10.24 8.16
CA GLN A 27 -18.14 9.54 7.73
C GLN A 27 -17.03 9.63 8.78
N THR A 28 -17.40 9.88 10.03
CA THR A 28 -16.44 10.01 11.13
C THR A 28 -15.58 8.76 11.27
N TYR A 29 -14.28 8.96 11.42
CA TYR A 29 -13.32 7.88 11.62
C TYR A 29 -12.12 8.35 12.45
N MET A 30 -11.34 7.38 12.93
CA MET A 30 -10.05 7.66 13.52
C MET A 30 -8.98 6.75 12.95
N ARG A 31 -7.73 7.20 13.03
CA ARG A 31 -6.54 6.42 12.77
C ARG A 31 -5.62 6.46 13.95
N LEU A 32 -5.00 5.34 14.22
CA LEU A 32 -3.98 5.18 15.24
C LEU A 32 -2.82 4.38 14.65
N GLY A 33 -1.61 4.80 14.91
CA GLY A 33 -0.44 4.07 14.45
C GLY A 33 0.77 4.31 15.33
N PHE A 34 1.78 3.51 15.10
CA PHE A 34 3.09 3.71 15.66
C PHE A 34 4.19 3.30 14.67
N LYS A 35 5.32 3.98 14.79
CA LYS A 35 6.57 3.64 14.12
C LYS A 35 7.61 3.34 15.17
N GLY A 36 8.33 2.25 14.97
CA GLY A 36 9.41 1.85 15.88
C GLY A 36 10.73 1.72 15.16
N GLU A 37 11.79 2.06 15.84
CA GLU A 37 13.16 1.81 15.40
C GLU A 37 13.97 1.26 16.56
N THR A 38 14.87 0.34 16.26
CA THR A 38 15.84 -0.17 17.23
C THR A 38 17.22 -0.31 16.58
N GLN A 39 18.22 0.21 17.27
CA GLN A 39 19.60 0.07 16.83
C GLN A 39 20.08 -1.34 17.19
N VAL A 40 20.31 -2.17 16.19
CA VAL A 40 20.80 -3.55 16.38
C VAL A 40 22.32 -3.54 16.50
N THR A 41 23.00 -2.83 15.62
CA THR A 41 24.43 -2.53 15.65
C THR A 41 24.65 -1.07 15.26
N ASP A 42 25.89 -0.59 15.26
CA ASP A 42 26.22 0.76 14.80
C ASP A 42 25.78 1.02 13.34
N GLN A 43 25.60 -0.03 12.57
CA GLN A 43 25.31 0.03 11.13
C GLN A 43 23.93 -0.50 10.78
N LEU A 44 23.31 -1.29 11.64
CA LEU A 44 22.06 -1.98 11.38
C LEU A 44 20.95 -1.48 12.28
N THR A 45 19.87 -1.02 11.68
CA THR A 45 18.65 -0.56 12.37
C THR A 45 17.47 -1.45 11.99
N GLY A 46 16.78 -1.97 12.99
CA GLY A 46 15.47 -2.60 12.80
C GLY A 46 14.38 -1.52 12.83
N TYR A 47 13.35 -1.65 12.02
CA TYR A 47 12.22 -0.73 12.01
C TYR A 47 10.92 -1.44 11.72
N GLY A 48 9.82 -0.79 12.07
CA GLY A 48 8.49 -1.27 11.77
C GLY A 48 7.44 -0.19 11.91
N GLN A 49 6.29 -0.45 11.35
CA GLN A 49 5.14 0.44 11.42
C GLN A 49 3.85 -0.36 11.43
N TRP A 50 2.91 0.10 12.23
CA TRP A 50 1.52 -0.38 12.21
C TRP A 50 0.59 0.82 12.22
N GLU A 51 -0.44 0.79 11.36
CA GLU A 51 -1.47 1.80 11.30
C GLU A 51 -2.83 1.15 11.17
N TYR A 52 -3.78 1.62 11.96
CA TYR A 52 -5.12 1.05 12.10
C TYR A 52 -6.17 2.12 11.91
N GLN A 53 -7.26 1.77 11.23
CA GLN A 53 -8.40 2.66 11.07
C GLN A 53 -9.64 2.07 11.73
N ILE A 54 -10.35 2.91 12.48
CA ILE A 54 -11.59 2.58 13.17
C ILE A 54 -12.66 3.56 12.71
N GLN A 55 -13.76 3.02 12.20
CA GLN A 55 -14.90 3.85 11.81
C GLN A 55 -15.71 4.27 13.04
N GLY A 56 -16.05 5.56 13.12
CA GLY A 56 -16.84 6.14 14.19
C GLY A 56 -18.33 6.29 13.84
N ASN A 57 -18.72 5.84 12.65
CA ASN A 57 -20.08 5.96 12.13
C ASN A 57 -20.85 4.63 12.12
N SER A 58 -20.29 3.59 12.69
CA SER A 58 -20.92 2.27 12.76
C SER A 58 -21.64 2.08 14.10
N ALA A 59 -22.67 1.22 14.11
CA ALA A 59 -23.29 0.79 15.35
C ALA A 59 -22.34 -0.08 16.19
N GLU A 60 -22.53 -0.10 17.51
CA GLU A 60 -21.62 -0.80 18.44
C GLU A 60 -21.53 -2.31 18.19
N ASN A 61 -22.53 -2.91 17.58
CA ASN A 61 -22.54 -4.33 17.24
C ASN A 61 -21.86 -4.64 15.90
N GLU A 62 -21.35 -3.65 15.19
CA GLU A 62 -20.63 -3.81 13.94
C GLU A 62 -19.12 -3.65 14.17
N ASN A 63 -18.38 -4.59 13.63
CA ASN A 63 -16.92 -4.51 13.65
C ASN A 63 -16.45 -3.88 12.33
N ASN A 64 -16.20 -2.58 12.35
CA ASN A 64 -15.79 -1.81 11.18
C ASN A 64 -14.44 -1.13 11.40
N SER A 65 -13.41 -1.94 11.43
CA SER A 65 -12.01 -1.49 11.61
C SER A 65 -11.06 -2.39 10.84
N TRP A 66 -9.91 -1.85 10.45
CA TRP A 66 -8.93 -2.61 9.65
C TRP A 66 -7.51 -2.08 9.81
N THR A 67 -6.54 -2.96 9.57
CA THR A 67 -5.13 -2.61 9.46
C THR A 67 -4.84 -2.01 8.10
N ARG A 68 -4.28 -0.81 8.07
CA ARG A 68 -3.85 -0.14 6.84
C ARG A 68 -2.45 -0.56 6.44
N VAL A 69 -1.50 -0.50 7.35
CA VAL A 69 -0.13 -0.98 7.15
C VAL A 69 0.34 -1.78 8.37
N ALA A 70 1.17 -2.76 8.12
CA ALA A 70 1.83 -3.58 9.14
C ALA A 70 3.05 -4.25 8.52
N PHE A 71 4.23 -3.70 8.76
CA PHE A 71 5.47 -4.24 8.22
C PHE A 71 6.63 -4.04 9.18
N ALA A 72 7.66 -4.84 8.99
CA ALA A 72 8.92 -4.73 9.72
C ALA A 72 10.09 -4.94 8.76
N GLY A 73 11.22 -4.36 9.08
CA GLY A 73 12.38 -4.42 8.22
C GLY A 73 13.70 -4.09 8.90
N LEU A 74 14.74 -4.12 8.09
CA LEU A 74 16.11 -3.82 8.47
C LEU A 74 16.69 -2.78 7.51
N LYS A 75 17.43 -1.83 8.05
CA LYS A 75 18.16 -0.82 7.30
C LYS A 75 19.65 -0.91 7.63
N PHE A 76 20.47 -1.01 6.60
CA PHE A 76 21.91 -1.06 6.72
C PHE A 76 22.54 0.14 6.01
N GLN A 77 22.81 1.19 6.77
CA GLN A 77 23.45 2.44 6.30
C GLN A 77 23.06 2.83 4.86
N ASP A 78 24.06 3.07 3.98
CA ASP A 78 23.84 3.46 2.59
C ASP A 78 23.55 2.28 1.66
N VAL A 79 23.62 1.05 2.15
CA VAL A 79 23.29 -0.15 1.36
C VAL A 79 21.79 -0.23 1.08
N GLY A 80 20.98 0.25 1.99
CA GLY A 80 19.54 0.30 1.81
C GLY A 80 18.74 -0.38 2.90
N SER A 81 17.45 -0.50 2.66
CA SER A 81 16.49 -1.12 3.56
C SER A 81 15.75 -2.27 2.88
N PHE A 82 15.37 -3.25 3.68
CA PHE A 82 14.50 -4.33 3.27
C PHE A 82 13.40 -4.51 4.29
N ASP A 83 12.14 -4.48 3.86
CA ASP A 83 11.00 -4.75 4.73
C ASP A 83 10.01 -5.72 4.10
N TYR A 84 9.18 -6.30 4.96
CA TYR A 84 8.16 -7.23 4.56
C TYR A 84 6.88 -6.99 5.36
N GLY A 85 5.75 -7.10 4.67
CA GLY A 85 4.43 -7.07 5.28
C GLY A 85 3.42 -6.30 4.44
N ARG A 86 2.37 -5.81 5.13
CA ARG A 86 1.38 -4.94 4.51
C ARG A 86 1.93 -3.53 4.40
N ASN A 87 2.08 -3.04 3.20
CA ASN A 87 2.72 -1.77 2.91
C ASN A 87 2.15 -1.17 1.62
N TYR A 88 2.71 -0.05 1.19
CA TYR A 88 2.38 0.54 -0.09
C TYR A 88 3.11 -0.18 -1.24
N GLY A 89 2.38 -0.39 -2.34
CA GLY A 89 2.96 -0.85 -3.59
C GLY A 89 3.92 0.18 -4.19
N VAL A 90 4.91 -0.30 -4.91
CA VAL A 90 5.98 0.55 -5.45
C VAL A 90 5.50 1.61 -6.45
N VAL A 91 4.38 1.39 -7.12
CA VAL A 91 3.76 2.37 -8.02
C VAL A 91 3.35 3.64 -7.27
N TYR A 92 2.97 3.51 -6.00
CA TYR A 92 2.60 4.64 -5.15
C TYR A 92 3.76 5.60 -4.90
N ASP A 93 5.00 5.19 -5.07
CA ASP A 93 6.17 6.07 -4.93
C ASP A 93 6.09 7.29 -5.87
N VAL A 94 5.44 7.15 -6.99
CA VAL A 94 5.23 8.22 -7.97
C VAL A 94 3.80 8.76 -7.92
N THR A 95 2.79 7.90 -7.87
CA THR A 95 1.39 8.34 -7.85
C THR A 95 1.02 9.09 -6.57
N SER A 96 1.74 8.90 -5.48
CA SER A 96 1.56 9.65 -4.23
C SER A 96 1.77 11.16 -4.39
N TRP A 97 2.49 11.60 -5.39
CA TRP A 97 2.75 13.02 -5.66
C TRP A 97 1.48 13.81 -5.95
N THR A 98 0.46 13.15 -6.47
CA THR A 98 -0.85 13.73 -6.74
C THR A 98 -1.93 13.37 -5.71
N ASP A 99 -1.60 12.53 -4.74
CA ASP A 99 -2.49 12.14 -3.65
C ASP A 99 -2.38 13.16 -2.49
N VAL A 100 -2.82 14.36 -2.75
CA VAL A 100 -2.66 15.50 -1.83
C VAL A 100 -3.99 16.07 -1.32
N LEU A 101 -5.12 15.49 -1.71
CA LEU A 101 -6.44 15.94 -1.27
C LEU A 101 -6.72 15.41 0.15
N PRO A 102 -7.01 16.28 1.12
CA PRO A 102 -7.10 15.85 2.52
C PRO A 102 -8.31 14.96 2.82
N GLU A 103 -9.48 15.20 2.21
CA GLU A 103 -10.72 14.47 2.52
C GLU A 103 -11.63 14.22 1.31
N PHE A 104 -11.69 15.14 0.36
CA PHE A 104 -12.65 15.10 -0.74
C PHE A 104 -11.98 14.87 -2.07
N GLY A 105 -12.47 13.92 -2.84
CA GLY A 105 -11.91 13.56 -4.13
C GLY A 105 -10.69 12.64 -4.05
N GLY A 106 -9.96 12.49 -5.13
CA GLY A 106 -8.74 11.68 -5.16
C GLY A 106 -8.94 10.17 -5.16
N ASP A 107 -10.14 9.68 -5.43
CA ASP A 107 -10.51 8.25 -5.40
C ASP A 107 -9.98 7.49 -6.61
N THR A 108 -8.70 7.62 -6.89
CA THR A 108 -8.12 7.09 -8.12
C THR A 108 -7.80 5.59 -8.05
N TYR A 109 -7.36 5.11 -6.88
CA TYR A 109 -6.97 3.71 -6.71
C TYR A 109 -7.38 3.20 -5.34
N GLY A 110 -8.02 2.04 -5.29
CA GLY A 110 -8.33 1.36 -4.05
C GLY A 110 -7.14 0.61 -3.48
N SER A 111 -7.17 0.34 -2.20
CA SER A 111 -6.27 -0.62 -1.56
C SER A 111 -6.51 -2.03 -2.09
N ASP A 112 -5.52 -2.92 -1.90
CA ASP A 112 -5.59 -4.31 -2.34
C ASP A 112 -5.89 -4.44 -3.84
N ASN A 113 -5.19 -3.64 -4.62
CA ASN A 113 -5.26 -3.59 -6.07
C ASN A 113 -3.84 -3.70 -6.64
N PHE A 114 -3.35 -4.94 -6.68
CA PHE A 114 -1.97 -5.23 -7.12
C PHE A 114 -0.94 -4.38 -6.38
N MET A 115 -0.02 -3.74 -7.10
CA MET A 115 1.09 -2.97 -6.52
C MET A 115 0.85 -1.45 -6.53
N GLN A 116 -0.40 -1.02 -6.58
CA GLN A 116 -0.72 0.40 -6.79
C GLN A 116 -0.79 1.22 -5.51
N GLN A 117 -1.40 0.66 -4.48
CA GLN A 117 -1.51 1.27 -3.16
C GLN A 117 -1.17 0.25 -2.07
N ARG A 118 -1.83 0.34 -0.92
CA ARG A 118 -1.62 -0.62 0.17
C ARG A 118 -2.04 -2.03 -0.25
N GLY A 119 -1.24 -2.99 0.13
CA GLY A 119 -1.50 -4.40 -0.11
C GLY A 119 -0.69 -5.30 0.82
N ASN A 120 -0.97 -6.58 0.79
CA ASN A 120 -0.31 -7.58 1.62
C ASN A 120 0.82 -8.28 0.88
N GLY A 121 1.78 -8.78 1.67
CA GLY A 121 2.81 -9.67 1.17
C GLY A 121 3.88 -8.99 0.34
N PHE A 122 4.13 -7.71 0.58
CA PHE A 122 5.20 -6.97 -0.09
C PHE A 122 6.55 -7.19 0.57
N ALA A 123 7.52 -7.63 -0.21
CA ALA A 123 8.94 -7.60 0.11
C ALA A 123 9.57 -6.46 -0.67
N THR A 124 10.09 -5.45 0.03
CA THR A 124 10.54 -4.21 -0.59
C THR A 124 11.99 -3.90 -0.23
N TYR A 125 12.83 -3.74 -1.24
CA TYR A 125 14.15 -3.16 -1.10
C TYR A 125 14.13 -1.71 -1.57
N ARG A 126 14.67 -0.81 -0.73
CA ARG A 126 14.79 0.62 -1.04
C ARG A 126 16.22 1.08 -0.88
N ASN A 127 16.64 1.93 -1.79
CA ASN A 127 17.91 2.61 -1.71
C ASN A 127 17.70 4.11 -1.94
N THR A 128 18.20 4.91 -1.03
CA THR A 128 18.13 6.36 -1.09
C THR A 128 19.50 6.93 -1.40
N ASP A 129 19.51 8.03 -2.18
CA ASP A 129 20.73 8.72 -2.57
C ASP A 129 21.74 7.83 -3.33
N PHE A 130 21.25 6.81 -4.00
CA PHE A 130 22.02 5.84 -4.75
C PHE A 130 23.30 5.40 -4.01
N PHE A 131 23.11 4.62 -2.94
CA PHE A 131 24.18 4.15 -2.04
C PHE A 131 24.96 5.30 -1.37
N GLY A 132 24.33 6.47 -1.20
CA GLY A 132 24.98 7.67 -0.66
C GLY A 132 25.88 8.41 -1.65
N LEU A 133 25.87 8.02 -2.93
CA LEU A 133 26.75 8.57 -3.96
C LEU A 133 26.12 9.70 -4.78
N VAL A 134 24.79 9.72 -4.90
CA VAL A 134 24.04 10.70 -5.70
C VAL A 134 22.85 11.19 -4.92
N ASP A 135 22.96 12.37 -4.34
CA ASP A 135 21.89 12.98 -3.57
C ASP A 135 20.60 13.10 -4.40
N GLY A 136 19.48 12.69 -3.83
CA GLY A 136 18.19 12.79 -4.46
C GLY A 136 17.82 11.66 -5.43
N LEU A 137 18.75 10.78 -5.77
CA LEU A 137 18.49 9.63 -6.63
C LEU A 137 18.09 8.41 -5.79
N ASN A 138 16.85 7.98 -5.90
CA ASN A 138 16.29 6.88 -5.12
C ASN A 138 15.72 5.81 -6.04
N PHE A 139 15.80 4.57 -5.61
CA PHE A 139 15.13 3.48 -6.30
C PHE A 139 14.58 2.44 -5.33
N ALA A 140 13.60 1.69 -5.80
CA ALA A 140 13.02 0.58 -5.06
C ALA A 140 12.74 -0.59 -5.99
N VAL A 141 12.85 -1.79 -5.45
CA VAL A 141 12.44 -3.04 -6.09
C VAL A 141 11.51 -3.76 -5.13
N GLN A 142 10.40 -4.27 -5.64
CA GLN A 142 9.37 -4.88 -4.82
C GLN A 142 8.85 -6.16 -5.44
N TYR A 143 8.62 -7.14 -4.59
CA TYR A 143 7.93 -8.38 -4.91
C TYR A 143 6.68 -8.51 -4.06
N GLN A 144 5.59 -8.97 -4.66
CA GLN A 144 4.36 -9.29 -3.94
C GLN A 144 4.02 -10.76 -4.15
N GLY A 145 3.85 -11.51 -3.06
CA GLY A 145 3.34 -12.86 -3.11
C GLY A 145 1.83 -12.89 -3.41
N LYS A 146 1.37 -14.00 -3.93
CA LYS A 146 -0.03 -14.24 -4.25
C LYS A 146 -0.93 -14.10 -3.01
N ASN A 147 -2.03 -13.37 -3.17
CA ASN A 147 -3.14 -13.28 -2.22
C ASN A 147 -4.40 -13.74 -2.95
N GLY A 148 -4.88 -14.94 -2.62
CA GLY A 148 -5.92 -15.60 -3.36
C GLY A 148 -7.23 -15.82 -2.61
N SER A 149 -7.99 -16.79 -3.06
CA SER A 149 -9.22 -17.23 -2.43
C SER A 149 -8.97 -18.08 -1.18
N VAL A 150 -10.02 -18.41 -0.45
CA VAL A 150 -9.95 -19.23 0.78
C VAL A 150 -9.41 -20.66 0.54
N ASP A 151 -9.42 -21.14 -0.68
CA ASP A 151 -9.12 -22.55 -1.04
C ASP A 151 -7.89 -22.66 -1.94
N GLY A 152 -6.82 -21.94 -1.71
CA GLY A 152 -5.69 -22.04 -2.62
C GLY A 152 -4.39 -21.48 -2.12
N GLU A 153 -3.40 -21.52 -2.97
CA GLU A 153 -2.13 -20.87 -2.73
C GLU A 153 -2.33 -19.37 -2.52
N GLY A 154 -1.65 -18.80 -1.56
CA GLY A 154 -1.86 -17.41 -1.15
C GLY A 154 -3.11 -17.25 -0.29
N MET A 155 -3.77 -18.33 0.05
CA MET A 155 -4.76 -18.33 1.10
C MET A 155 -4.06 -18.04 2.43
N THR A 156 -4.55 -17.07 3.09
CA THR A 156 -4.28 -16.85 4.52
C THR A 156 -5.59 -17.06 5.26
N ASN A 157 -5.61 -16.83 6.56
CA ASN A 157 -6.87 -16.80 7.30
C ASN A 157 -7.89 -15.79 6.72
N ASN A 158 -7.49 -15.03 5.72
CA ASN A 158 -8.21 -13.95 5.09
C ASN A 158 -8.24 -14.10 3.57
N GLY A 159 -8.57 -15.28 3.07
CA GLY A 159 -8.89 -15.45 1.67
C GLY A 159 -9.89 -14.38 1.21
N ARG A 160 -9.71 -13.87 0.02
CA ARG A 160 -10.40 -12.66 -0.43
C ARG A 160 -11.14 -12.85 -1.75
N GLY A 161 -12.15 -12.02 -1.98
CA GLY A 161 -12.87 -11.98 -3.23
C GLY A 161 -11.99 -11.49 -4.39
N ALA A 162 -12.38 -11.82 -5.62
CA ALA A 162 -11.59 -11.58 -6.82
C ALA A 162 -11.10 -10.14 -7.01
N LEU A 163 -11.92 -9.15 -6.64
CA LEU A 163 -11.55 -7.72 -6.74
C LEU A 163 -10.31 -7.34 -5.91
N ARG A 164 -10.01 -8.07 -4.87
CA ARG A 164 -8.93 -7.81 -3.92
C ARG A 164 -7.77 -8.81 -4.02
N GLN A 165 -7.87 -9.76 -4.94
CA GLN A 165 -6.83 -10.75 -5.17
C GLN A 165 -5.69 -10.20 -6.01
N ASN A 166 -4.56 -10.86 -5.94
CA ASN A 166 -3.43 -10.71 -6.84
C ASN A 166 -2.68 -12.03 -6.97
N GLY A 167 -2.06 -12.27 -8.10
CA GLY A 167 -1.01 -13.27 -8.25
C GLY A 167 0.36 -12.68 -7.89
N ASP A 168 1.41 -13.47 -8.05
CA ASP A 168 2.78 -12.99 -7.84
C ASP A 168 3.09 -11.79 -8.73
N GLY A 169 3.70 -10.77 -8.14
CA GLY A 169 4.01 -9.54 -8.83
C GLY A 169 5.41 -9.04 -8.55
N VAL A 170 5.95 -8.30 -9.48
CA VAL A 170 7.23 -7.59 -9.36
C VAL A 170 7.05 -6.15 -9.83
N GLY A 171 7.80 -5.26 -9.23
CA GLY A 171 7.77 -3.87 -9.62
C GLY A 171 9.02 -3.12 -9.19
N GLY A 172 9.16 -1.93 -9.70
CA GLY A 172 10.26 -1.05 -9.36
C GLY A 172 9.91 0.41 -9.56
N SER A 173 10.63 1.27 -8.86
CA SER A 173 10.53 2.72 -8.99
C SER A 173 11.91 3.35 -9.01
N ILE A 174 12.00 4.50 -9.67
CA ILE A 174 13.15 5.38 -9.62
C ILE A 174 12.66 6.81 -9.54
N THR A 175 13.21 7.58 -8.62
CA THR A 175 12.89 9.00 -8.44
C THR A 175 14.17 9.81 -8.32
N TYR A 176 14.16 11.02 -8.84
CA TYR A 176 15.25 11.95 -8.72
C TYR A 176 14.73 13.33 -8.33
N ASP A 177 15.21 13.83 -7.20
CA ASP A 177 14.86 15.14 -6.66
C ASP A 177 16.07 16.07 -6.72
N TYR A 178 15.93 17.22 -7.35
CA TYR A 178 16.97 18.21 -7.48
C TYR A 178 16.40 19.62 -7.41
N GLU A 179 16.86 20.40 -6.42
CA GLU A 179 16.51 21.82 -6.23
C GLU A 179 14.99 22.13 -6.33
N GLY A 180 14.16 21.28 -5.75
CA GLY A 180 12.71 21.46 -5.74
C GLY A 180 11.99 20.88 -6.96
N PHE A 181 12.71 20.29 -7.90
CA PHE A 181 12.15 19.51 -9.00
C PHE A 181 12.28 18.02 -8.71
N GLY A 182 11.22 17.28 -9.01
CA GLY A 182 11.22 15.83 -8.93
C GLY A 182 10.81 15.21 -10.25
N ILE A 183 11.50 14.16 -10.64
CA ILE A 183 11.12 13.28 -11.76
C ILE A 183 11.12 11.85 -11.29
N GLY A 184 10.15 11.06 -11.73
CA GLY A 184 10.07 9.69 -11.32
C GLY A 184 9.32 8.81 -12.30
N ALA A 185 9.58 7.53 -12.21
CA ALA A 185 8.87 6.50 -12.95
C ALA A 185 8.72 5.26 -12.07
N ALA A 186 7.63 4.54 -12.24
CA ALA A 186 7.41 3.27 -11.60
C ALA A 186 6.69 2.31 -12.55
N VAL A 187 6.99 1.04 -12.39
CA VAL A 187 6.39 -0.03 -13.17
C VAL A 187 6.03 -1.19 -12.27
N SER A 188 4.97 -1.90 -12.59
CA SER A 188 4.63 -3.16 -11.94
C SER A 188 4.03 -4.13 -12.94
N SER A 189 4.21 -5.41 -12.66
CA SER A 189 3.63 -6.50 -13.43
C SER A 189 3.24 -7.61 -12.47
N SER A 190 1.95 -7.92 -12.39
CA SER A 190 1.39 -8.91 -11.48
C SER A 190 0.58 -9.92 -12.27
N LYS A 191 0.72 -11.20 -11.90
CA LYS A 191 -0.20 -12.22 -12.42
C LYS A 191 -1.60 -11.96 -11.91
N ARG A 192 -2.58 -12.20 -12.75
CA ARG A 192 -3.99 -12.22 -12.34
C ARG A 192 -4.37 -13.63 -11.91
N THR A 193 -5.35 -13.71 -11.02
CA THR A 193 -5.83 -14.99 -10.51
C THR A 193 -6.91 -15.60 -11.42
N ASP A 194 -7.16 -16.89 -11.27
CA ASP A 194 -8.23 -17.57 -11.99
C ASP A 194 -9.61 -16.97 -11.66
N ASP A 195 -9.85 -16.60 -10.41
CA ASP A 195 -11.08 -15.94 -10.01
C ASP A 195 -11.28 -14.61 -10.73
N GLN A 196 -10.22 -13.86 -10.96
CA GLN A 196 -10.29 -12.61 -11.72
C GLN A 196 -10.60 -12.85 -13.20
N ASN A 197 -10.06 -13.91 -13.78
CA ASN A 197 -10.27 -14.24 -15.18
C ASN A 197 -11.60 -14.95 -15.45
N PHE A 198 -12.06 -15.79 -14.52
CA PHE A 198 -13.22 -16.65 -14.70
C PHE A 198 -14.36 -16.35 -13.74
N GLY A 199 -14.17 -15.42 -12.80
CA GLY A 199 -15.21 -15.01 -11.86
C GLY A 199 -16.41 -14.39 -12.56
N LEU A 200 -17.59 -14.73 -12.07
CA LEU A 200 -18.86 -14.25 -12.60
C LEU A 200 -19.52 -13.28 -11.60
N ASN A 201 -20.21 -12.26 -12.13
CA ASN A 201 -21.08 -11.42 -11.32
C ASN A 201 -22.39 -12.15 -10.97
N GLY A 202 -23.30 -11.48 -10.22
CA GLY A 202 -24.59 -12.04 -9.85
C GLY A 202 -25.52 -12.38 -11.03
N TYR A 203 -25.17 -11.96 -12.25
CA TYR A 203 -25.90 -12.23 -13.49
C TYR A 203 -25.25 -13.31 -14.36
N GLY A 204 -24.17 -13.93 -13.87
CA GLY A 204 -23.43 -14.95 -14.62
C GLY A 204 -22.49 -14.41 -15.69
N GLU A 205 -22.12 -13.13 -15.63
CA GLU A 205 -21.24 -12.47 -16.58
C GLU A 205 -19.85 -12.25 -15.98
N ARG A 206 -18.81 -12.33 -16.82
CA ARG A 206 -17.45 -11.94 -16.41
C ARG A 206 -17.38 -10.43 -16.21
N TYR A 207 -17.01 -10.00 -15.01
CA TYR A 207 -17.04 -8.58 -14.64
C TYR A 207 -15.66 -7.92 -14.46
N LEU A 208 -14.59 -8.71 -14.38
CA LEU A 208 -13.23 -8.18 -14.14
C LEU A 208 -12.34 -8.21 -15.38
N GLY A 209 -12.89 -8.56 -16.53
CA GLY A 209 -12.12 -8.70 -17.75
C GLY A 209 -11.30 -10.01 -17.76
N ASN A 210 -10.38 -10.10 -18.71
CA ASN A 210 -9.62 -11.30 -18.99
C ASN A 210 -8.18 -10.93 -19.36
N GLY A 211 -7.22 -11.65 -18.85
CA GLY A 211 -5.80 -11.42 -19.12
C GLY A 211 -4.90 -12.13 -18.10
N ASP A 212 -3.67 -12.42 -18.50
CA ASP A 212 -2.72 -13.13 -17.66
C ASP A 212 -2.07 -12.20 -16.62
N ARG A 213 -1.88 -10.93 -16.95
CA ARG A 213 -1.16 -9.99 -16.15
C ARG A 213 -1.85 -8.64 -16.05
N ALA A 214 -1.69 -8.01 -14.88
CA ALA A 214 -1.98 -6.60 -14.66
C ALA A 214 -0.67 -5.83 -14.64
N GLU A 215 -0.51 -4.92 -15.59
CA GLU A 215 0.71 -4.12 -15.74
C GLU A 215 0.39 -2.65 -15.54
N THR A 216 1.26 -1.94 -14.86
CA THR A 216 1.11 -0.52 -14.59
C THR A 216 2.43 0.20 -14.88
N TYR A 217 2.32 1.30 -15.60
CA TYR A 217 3.43 2.19 -15.90
C TYR A 217 3.02 3.60 -15.51
N THR A 218 3.83 4.28 -14.74
CA THR A 218 3.55 5.66 -14.34
C THR A 218 4.81 6.50 -14.40
N GLY A 219 4.64 7.77 -14.70
CA GLY A 219 5.70 8.77 -14.66
C GLY A 219 5.15 10.06 -14.08
N GLY A 220 6.03 10.82 -13.44
CA GLY A 220 5.69 12.10 -12.83
C GLY A 220 6.83 13.11 -12.96
N LEU A 221 6.48 14.39 -12.91
CA LEU A 221 7.39 15.52 -12.93
C LEU A 221 6.96 16.54 -11.90
#